data_8761c95cad377e2947204d5f4b291fff
#
_entry.id   8761c95cad377e2947204d5f4b291fff
#
_cell.length_a   1.000
_cell.length_b   1.000
_cell.length_c   1.000
_cell.angle_alpha   90.00
_cell.angle_beta   90.00
_cell.angle_gamma   90.00
#
_symmetry.space_group_name_H-M   'P 1'
#
loop_
_entity.id
_entity.type
_entity.pdbx_description
1 polymer ?
#
loop_
_entity_poly.entity_id
_entity_poly.type
_entity_poly.pdbx_seq_one_letter_code
_entity_poly.pdbx_strand_id
1 'polypeptide(L)'
;MANSPTRPAFLCTLAPDARRFPADSQSSLLDAALAAGLAVPFSCRRGECGSCRAQVMAGQHERIAPPSEYAYPVQEQELLLCQCRALSDLTLRFPHWQAPAAAAAPRTARVVSLEYVARTIARLVVEVQGGTPFDWQAGQHVRLGLEPGSLRCFSIANVPGEPASESASESAGEPAGKRRLEFHIRRLPGGAFTDRALGTLAPGDTLHLEGPEGDCVWPAPQAADREARNGADAGQDLVLLATGTGFAGVRPILLTALASGACRSVTLYWGNREAEDCYAADWLDRLQAQHPALRWQPVLSAGAATPGRVQDAALAGRHDWARARVYACGHPGMVRDARAALHAAGLPPARFHAEAFVPAAPPRHPWERVGPRFSMTALLEARRRSIEAVNAAAAMLRPGITTGEAIAMIDRQLQAMGSAYNWHPTYVRFGADSVNTWHQPSQRERRLRADDIVVIDVGPVWDGYEGDYGDTFVLGDDADHRRCAQAARAVFDAARQAWLGGMSGKALYAYAETLAHTHGCELVADVPGHRVSEFPHALYGKHRLADVEFVPDDGIWVLEIQVRDRARPIGAFFEDVLVRA
;
A
#
# COMPACT_ATOMS: atom_id res chain seq x y z
N MET A 1 23.64 -30.65 -8.10
CA MET A 1 22.24 -30.19 -8.09
C MET A 1 21.64 -30.67 -6.77
N ALA A 2 21.69 -29.83 -5.73
CA ALA A 2 21.12 -30.16 -4.43
C ALA A 2 19.65 -29.71 -4.46
N ASN A 3 18.73 -30.63 -4.21
CA ASN A 3 17.32 -30.35 -4.00
C ASN A 3 17.18 -29.35 -2.85
N SER A 4 16.76 -28.12 -3.16
CA SER A 4 16.26 -27.21 -2.14
C SER A 4 15.06 -27.88 -1.47
N PRO A 5 14.94 -27.85 -0.13
CA PRO A 5 13.77 -28.39 0.55
C PRO A 5 12.51 -27.70 0.03
N THR A 6 11.60 -28.48 -0.52
CA THR A 6 10.25 -28.02 -0.89
C THR A 6 9.59 -27.46 0.36
N ARG A 7 9.42 -26.13 0.44
CA ARG A 7 8.69 -25.46 1.51
C ARG A 7 7.25 -25.99 1.55
N PRO A 8 6.62 -26.13 2.72
CA PRO A 8 5.24 -26.59 2.81
C PRO A 8 4.34 -25.64 1.99
N ALA A 9 3.78 -26.13 0.92
CA ALA A 9 2.75 -25.44 0.16
C ALA A 9 1.40 -25.90 0.70
N PHE A 10 0.57 -24.97 1.13
CA PHE A 10 -0.79 -25.22 1.57
C PHE A 10 -1.73 -25.18 0.38
N LEU A 11 -2.78 -25.96 0.40
CA LEU A 11 -3.79 -25.97 -0.65
C LEU A 11 -4.94 -25.04 -0.27
N CYS A 12 -5.11 -23.95 -1.03
CA CYS A 12 -6.23 -23.04 -0.87
C CYS A 12 -7.35 -23.42 -1.83
N THR A 13 -8.59 -23.52 -1.32
CA THR A 13 -9.79 -23.87 -2.10
C THR A 13 -10.76 -22.70 -2.08
N LEU A 14 -11.27 -22.28 -3.23
CA LEU A 14 -12.30 -21.26 -3.38
C LEU A 14 -13.68 -21.91 -3.49
N ALA A 15 -14.58 -21.65 -2.54
CA ALA A 15 -15.95 -22.10 -2.56
C ALA A 15 -16.86 -21.09 -3.28
N PRO A 16 -17.93 -21.51 -4.00
CA PRO A 16 -18.41 -22.89 -4.13
C PRO A 16 -17.71 -23.70 -5.27
N ASP A 17 -16.96 -23.06 -6.17
CA ASP A 17 -16.48 -23.63 -7.43
C ASP A 17 -15.37 -24.68 -7.24
N ALA A 18 -14.91 -24.90 -6.01
CA ALA A 18 -13.83 -25.82 -5.64
C ALA A 18 -12.52 -25.60 -6.42
N ARG A 19 -12.28 -24.40 -6.97
CA ARG A 19 -11.00 -24.05 -7.60
C ARG A 19 -9.90 -24.04 -6.55
N ARG A 20 -8.74 -24.56 -6.90
CA ARG A 20 -7.63 -24.74 -5.97
C ARG A 20 -6.38 -24.05 -6.48
N PHE A 21 -5.60 -23.52 -5.54
CA PHE A 21 -4.27 -22.97 -5.82
C PHE A 21 -3.32 -23.26 -4.66
N PRO A 22 -2.02 -23.50 -4.96
CA PRO A 22 -1.01 -23.65 -3.94
C PRO A 22 -0.65 -22.26 -3.38
N ALA A 23 -0.55 -22.16 -2.06
CA ALA A 23 -0.06 -20.97 -1.36
C ALA A 23 1.08 -21.38 -0.43
N ASP A 24 2.20 -20.71 -0.55
CA ASP A 24 3.30 -20.87 0.41
C ASP A 24 3.12 -19.95 1.63
N SER A 25 3.93 -20.18 2.64
CA SER A 25 3.92 -19.39 3.87
C SER A 25 4.60 -18.01 3.73
N GLN A 26 5.02 -17.61 2.54
CA GLN A 26 5.77 -16.37 2.30
C GLN A 26 4.98 -15.38 1.42
N SER A 27 4.24 -15.89 0.45
CA SER A 27 3.45 -15.07 -0.48
C SER A 27 2.11 -14.68 0.13
N SER A 28 1.57 -13.52 -0.30
CA SER A 28 0.18 -13.22 -0.02
C SER A 28 -0.75 -14.21 -0.71
N LEU A 29 -1.90 -14.51 -0.11
CA LEU A 29 -2.93 -15.34 -0.73
C LEU A 29 -3.38 -14.78 -2.08
N LEU A 30 -3.36 -13.44 -2.23
CA LEU A 30 -3.66 -12.78 -3.51
C LEU A 30 -2.61 -13.13 -4.57
N ASP A 31 -1.33 -12.98 -4.25
CA ASP A 31 -0.26 -13.25 -5.22
C ASP A 31 -0.21 -14.73 -5.60
N ALA A 32 -0.43 -15.62 -4.64
CA ALA A 32 -0.53 -17.05 -4.90
C ALA A 32 -1.71 -17.40 -5.83
N ALA A 33 -2.89 -16.81 -5.60
CA ALA A 33 -4.05 -17.01 -6.47
C ALA A 33 -3.82 -16.49 -7.90
N LEU A 34 -3.25 -15.30 -8.03
CA LEU A 34 -2.92 -14.69 -9.33
C LEU A 34 -1.85 -15.48 -10.07
N ALA A 35 -0.82 -15.98 -9.39
CA ALA A 35 0.21 -16.84 -9.97
C ALA A 35 -0.37 -18.17 -10.47
N ALA A 36 -1.44 -18.66 -9.86
CA ALA A 36 -2.19 -19.85 -10.32
C ALA A 36 -3.19 -19.52 -11.44
N GLY A 37 -3.21 -18.30 -11.97
CA GLY A 37 -4.11 -17.88 -13.05
C GLY A 37 -5.57 -17.66 -12.63
N LEU A 38 -5.83 -17.50 -11.32
CA LEU A 38 -7.18 -17.25 -10.82
C LEU A 38 -7.49 -15.75 -10.86
N ALA A 39 -8.57 -15.38 -11.52
CA ALA A 39 -9.06 -14.00 -11.56
C ALA A 39 -9.86 -13.70 -10.29
N VAL A 40 -9.16 -13.50 -9.16
CA VAL A 40 -9.77 -13.07 -7.89
C VAL A 40 -9.89 -11.54 -7.85
N PRO A 41 -10.93 -10.99 -7.19
CA PRO A 41 -11.10 -9.54 -7.14
C PRO A 41 -10.02 -8.88 -6.30
N PHE A 42 -9.41 -7.82 -6.81
CA PHE A 42 -8.48 -6.97 -6.06
C PHE A 42 -8.36 -5.59 -6.70
N SER A 43 -7.85 -4.62 -5.95
CA SER A 43 -7.53 -3.27 -6.45
C SER A 43 -6.24 -2.75 -5.82
N CYS A 44 -6.26 -2.34 -4.55
CA CYS A 44 -5.17 -1.58 -3.92
C CYS A 44 -3.92 -2.39 -3.53
N ARG A 45 -4.03 -3.70 -3.29
CA ARG A 45 -2.99 -4.60 -2.72
C ARG A 45 -2.44 -4.16 -1.34
N ARG A 46 -3.05 -3.18 -0.67
CA ARG A 46 -2.61 -2.59 0.61
C ARG A 46 -3.59 -2.80 1.76
N GLY A 47 -4.67 -3.57 1.52
CA GLY A 47 -5.66 -3.85 2.55
C GLY A 47 -6.65 -2.72 2.81
N GLU A 48 -6.74 -1.71 1.97
CA GLU A 48 -7.54 -0.50 2.20
C GLU A 48 -8.88 -0.49 1.45
N CYS A 49 -8.97 -1.11 0.28
CA CYS A 49 -10.18 -1.09 -0.54
C CYS A 49 -11.23 -2.15 -0.17
N GLY A 50 -10.80 -3.30 0.39
CA GLY A 50 -11.69 -4.41 0.70
C GLY A 50 -12.06 -5.31 -0.49
N SER A 51 -11.62 -5.01 -1.73
CA SER A 51 -11.99 -5.78 -2.93
C SER A 51 -11.58 -7.25 -2.86
N CYS A 52 -10.44 -7.56 -2.25
CA CYS A 52 -9.94 -8.94 -2.08
C CYS A 52 -10.42 -9.61 -0.77
N ARG A 53 -11.53 -9.15 -0.20
CA ARG A 53 -12.11 -9.73 1.02
C ARG A 53 -12.74 -11.08 0.74
N ALA A 54 -12.41 -12.06 1.58
CA ALA A 54 -13.03 -13.38 1.57
C ALA A 54 -13.36 -13.85 2.98
N GLN A 55 -14.37 -14.70 3.10
CA GLN A 55 -14.69 -15.41 4.33
C GLN A 55 -13.82 -16.65 4.45
N VAL A 56 -13.32 -16.92 5.65
CA VAL A 56 -12.58 -18.13 6.00
C VAL A 56 -13.57 -19.18 6.44
N MET A 57 -13.75 -20.23 5.63
CA MET A 57 -14.64 -21.35 5.92
C MET A 57 -13.92 -22.43 6.71
N ALA A 58 -12.62 -22.61 6.49
CA ALA A 58 -11.77 -23.56 7.20
C ALA A 58 -10.30 -23.20 7.03
N GLY A 59 -9.45 -23.61 7.97
CA GLY A 59 -8.00 -23.45 7.96
C GLY A 59 -7.50 -22.25 8.75
N GLN A 60 -6.18 -22.08 8.77
CA GLN A 60 -5.48 -21.04 9.52
C GLN A 60 -4.71 -20.11 8.58
N HIS A 61 -4.72 -18.85 8.89
CA HIS A 61 -4.02 -17.80 8.16
C HIS A 61 -3.37 -16.81 9.13
N GLU A 62 -2.47 -16.04 8.63
CA GLU A 62 -1.79 -14.98 9.38
C GLU A 62 -1.74 -13.71 8.55
N ARG A 63 -1.84 -12.57 9.20
CA ARG A 63 -1.64 -11.26 8.55
C ARG A 63 -0.17 -11.02 8.29
N ILE A 64 0.17 -10.55 7.09
CA ILE A 64 1.55 -10.33 6.64
C ILE A 64 2.15 -9.06 7.25
N ALA A 65 1.34 -8.02 7.43
CA ALA A 65 1.78 -6.72 7.92
C ALA A 65 0.72 -6.07 8.83
N PRO A 66 1.10 -5.15 9.73
CA PRO A 66 0.17 -4.36 10.50
C PRO A 66 -0.84 -3.62 9.59
N PRO A 67 -2.08 -3.39 10.06
CA PRO A 67 -3.05 -2.64 9.29
C PRO A 67 -2.62 -1.17 9.11
N SER A 68 -2.78 -0.61 7.91
CA SER A 68 -2.61 0.82 7.69
C SER A 68 -3.70 1.63 8.40
N GLU A 69 -3.51 2.94 8.53
CA GLU A 69 -4.51 3.86 9.05
C GLU A 69 -5.86 3.76 8.30
N TYR A 70 -5.81 3.44 7.01
CA TYR A 70 -6.99 3.32 6.14
C TYR A 70 -7.41 1.86 5.91
N ALA A 71 -6.94 0.92 6.76
CA ALA A 71 -7.23 -0.49 6.58
C ALA A 71 -8.74 -0.76 6.54
N TYR A 72 -9.14 -1.60 5.60
CA TYR A 72 -10.51 -2.08 5.51
C TYR A 72 -10.84 -2.92 6.76
N PRO A 73 -11.93 -2.64 7.48
CA PRO A 73 -12.33 -3.44 8.64
C PRO A 73 -12.80 -4.82 8.19
N VAL A 74 -12.12 -5.86 8.65
CA VAL A 74 -12.53 -7.26 8.48
C VAL A 74 -13.18 -7.78 9.74
N GLN A 75 -14.16 -8.67 9.59
CA GLN A 75 -14.79 -9.36 10.71
C GLN A 75 -13.98 -10.60 11.12
N GLU A 76 -14.31 -11.22 12.24
CA GLU A 76 -13.54 -12.33 12.83
C GLU A 76 -13.30 -13.51 11.87
N GLN A 77 -14.23 -13.78 10.95
CA GLN A 77 -14.13 -14.84 9.95
C GLN A 77 -13.82 -14.32 8.53
N GLU A 78 -13.25 -13.14 8.43
CA GLU A 78 -12.90 -12.54 7.15
C GLU A 78 -11.41 -12.25 7.08
N LEU A 79 -10.87 -12.31 5.87
CA LEU A 79 -9.51 -11.88 5.57
C LEU A 79 -9.45 -11.05 4.28
N LEU A 80 -8.37 -10.31 4.12
CA LEU A 80 -8.00 -9.67 2.85
C LEU A 80 -6.87 -10.48 2.22
N LEU A 81 -7.08 -11.07 1.05
CA LEU A 81 -6.08 -11.93 0.41
C LEU A 81 -4.72 -11.24 0.25
N CYS A 82 -4.71 -9.94 -0.04
CA CYS A 82 -3.47 -9.17 -0.22
C CYS A 82 -2.71 -8.90 1.10
N GLN A 83 -3.32 -9.19 2.25
CA GLN A 83 -2.75 -8.92 3.57
C GLN A 83 -2.53 -10.18 4.39
N CYS A 84 -2.86 -11.34 3.87
CA CYS A 84 -2.78 -12.60 4.61
C CYS A 84 -2.00 -13.66 3.84
N ARG A 85 -1.36 -14.58 4.60
CA ARG A 85 -0.71 -15.80 4.11
C ARG A 85 -1.34 -17.03 4.73
N ALA A 86 -1.21 -18.18 4.08
CA ALA A 86 -1.68 -19.45 4.59
C ALA A 86 -0.73 -20.00 5.67
N LEU A 87 -1.31 -20.56 6.74
CA LEU A 87 -0.60 -21.37 7.75
C LEU A 87 -1.03 -22.83 7.73
N SER A 88 -2.14 -23.13 7.04
CA SER A 88 -2.64 -24.48 6.77
C SER A 88 -3.39 -24.49 5.45
N ASP A 89 -3.89 -25.64 5.02
CA ASP A 89 -4.90 -25.68 3.96
C ASP A 89 -6.07 -24.77 4.32
N LEU A 90 -6.53 -23.96 3.35
CA LEU A 90 -7.58 -22.96 3.54
C LEU A 90 -8.77 -23.23 2.62
N THR A 91 -9.98 -22.99 3.14
CA THR A 91 -11.18 -22.87 2.32
C THR A 91 -11.73 -21.45 2.45
N LEU A 92 -11.81 -20.76 1.33
CA LEU A 92 -12.21 -19.34 1.26
C LEU A 92 -13.48 -19.21 0.42
N ARG A 93 -14.35 -18.26 0.79
CA ARG A 93 -15.54 -17.91 0.03
C ARG A 93 -15.62 -16.40 -0.17
N PHE A 94 -15.80 -15.97 -1.40
CA PHE A 94 -16.10 -14.58 -1.73
C PHE A 94 -17.62 -14.34 -1.67
N PRO A 95 -18.14 -13.49 -0.78
CA PRO A 95 -19.59 -13.31 -0.59
C PRO A 95 -20.34 -12.79 -1.81
N HIS A 96 -19.67 -11.99 -2.65
CA HIS A 96 -20.29 -11.25 -3.74
C HIS A 96 -19.58 -11.43 -5.10
N TRP A 97 -18.65 -12.36 -5.20
CA TRP A 97 -17.89 -12.60 -6.42
C TRP A 97 -18.14 -14.03 -6.95
N GLN A 98 -18.38 -14.12 -8.23
CA GLN A 98 -18.37 -15.38 -8.96
C GLN A 98 -17.18 -15.38 -9.91
N ALA A 99 -16.44 -16.46 -9.91
CA ALA A 99 -15.29 -16.58 -10.80
C ALA A 99 -15.73 -16.44 -12.26
N PRO A 100 -15.13 -15.56 -13.06
CA PRO A 100 -15.41 -15.48 -14.47
C PRO A 100 -15.09 -16.84 -15.13
N ALA A 101 -15.85 -17.20 -16.15
CA ALA A 101 -15.67 -18.48 -16.88
C ALA A 101 -14.26 -18.61 -17.49
N ALA A 102 -13.64 -17.48 -17.84
CA ALA A 102 -12.22 -17.36 -18.22
C ALA A 102 -11.68 -16.01 -17.70
N ALA A 103 -10.37 -15.95 -17.43
CA ALA A 103 -9.71 -14.66 -17.19
C ALA A 103 -9.87 -13.79 -18.45
N ALA A 104 -10.29 -12.53 -18.27
CA ALA A 104 -10.38 -11.60 -19.39
C ALA A 104 -8.99 -11.46 -20.03
N ALA A 105 -8.90 -11.78 -21.32
CA ALA A 105 -7.64 -11.63 -22.05
C ALA A 105 -7.21 -10.16 -22.07
N PRO A 106 -5.91 -9.86 -21.92
CA PRO A 106 -5.39 -8.50 -22.10
C PRO A 106 -5.81 -7.96 -23.47
N ARG A 107 -6.21 -6.69 -23.50
CA ARG A 107 -6.66 -5.99 -24.70
C ARG A 107 -5.86 -4.72 -24.89
N THR A 108 -6.04 -4.11 -26.04
CA THR A 108 -5.60 -2.75 -26.32
C THR A 108 -6.80 -1.84 -26.49
N ALA A 109 -6.61 -0.57 -26.19
CA ALA A 109 -7.60 0.46 -26.41
C ALA A 109 -6.95 1.67 -27.09
N ARG A 110 -7.59 2.23 -28.09
CA ARG A 110 -7.12 3.42 -28.82
C ARG A 110 -7.70 4.68 -28.16
N VAL A 111 -6.87 5.65 -27.91
CA VAL A 111 -7.30 6.97 -27.41
C VAL A 111 -8.17 7.65 -28.48
N VAL A 112 -9.39 8.05 -28.12
CA VAL A 112 -10.32 8.77 -28.96
C VAL A 112 -10.22 10.27 -28.70
N SER A 113 -10.30 10.66 -27.41
CA SER A 113 -10.12 12.06 -26.99
C SER A 113 -9.52 12.13 -25.59
N LEU A 114 -8.85 13.26 -25.33
CA LEU A 114 -8.33 13.64 -24.03
C LEU A 114 -8.59 15.14 -23.84
N GLU A 115 -9.39 15.48 -22.86
CA GLU A 115 -9.80 16.86 -22.57
C GLU A 115 -9.65 17.15 -21.08
N TYR A 116 -9.18 18.35 -20.72
CA TYR A 116 -9.18 18.79 -19.32
C TYR A 116 -10.51 19.47 -18.99
N VAL A 117 -11.32 18.80 -18.18
CA VAL A 117 -12.66 19.27 -17.73
C VAL A 117 -12.58 20.12 -16.46
N ALA A 118 -11.45 20.10 -15.78
CA ALA A 118 -11.05 21.01 -14.71
C ALA A 118 -9.52 21.13 -14.69
N ARG A 119 -8.98 22.07 -13.92
CA ARG A 119 -7.53 22.36 -13.88
C ARG A 119 -6.64 21.12 -13.70
N THR A 120 -7.11 20.13 -12.94
CA THR A 120 -6.37 18.91 -12.63
C THR A 120 -7.12 17.63 -12.99
N ILE A 121 -8.23 17.71 -13.71
CA ILE A 121 -9.05 16.55 -14.05
C ILE A 121 -9.17 16.44 -15.56
N ALA A 122 -8.69 15.31 -16.09
CA ALA A 122 -8.81 14.95 -17.49
C ALA A 122 -9.96 13.98 -17.71
N ARG A 123 -10.71 14.18 -18.77
CA ARG A 123 -11.65 13.24 -19.36
C ARG A 123 -10.96 12.51 -20.50
N LEU A 124 -10.74 11.22 -20.33
CA LEU A 124 -10.13 10.35 -21.33
C LEU A 124 -11.18 9.43 -21.89
N VAL A 125 -11.33 9.42 -23.22
CA VAL A 125 -12.17 8.47 -23.94
C VAL A 125 -11.29 7.55 -24.75
N VAL A 126 -11.51 6.25 -24.61
CA VAL A 126 -10.81 5.23 -25.40
C VAL A 126 -11.78 4.29 -26.08
N GLU A 127 -11.35 3.67 -27.17
CA GLU A 127 -12.07 2.64 -27.90
C GLU A 127 -11.36 1.31 -27.79
N VAL A 128 -12.01 0.32 -27.18
CA VAL A 128 -11.44 -1.04 -26.99
C VAL A 128 -11.30 -1.72 -28.36
N GLN A 129 -10.10 -2.22 -28.62
CA GLN A 129 -9.76 -2.88 -29.88
C GLN A 129 -10.02 -4.39 -29.82
N GLY A 130 -10.25 -5.01 -30.98
CA GLY A 130 -10.47 -6.46 -31.13
C GLY A 130 -11.89 -6.83 -31.51
N GLY A 131 -12.09 -8.07 -31.96
CA GLY A 131 -13.37 -8.56 -32.55
C GLY A 131 -14.43 -9.02 -31.54
N THR A 132 -14.05 -9.31 -30.27
CA THR A 132 -15.00 -9.77 -29.25
C THR A 132 -15.64 -8.60 -28.50
N PRO A 133 -16.93 -8.66 -28.12
CA PRO A 133 -17.58 -7.66 -27.30
C PRO A 133 -16.80 -7.37 -26.01
N PHE A 134 -16.88 -6.12 -25.54
CA PHE A 134 -16.41 -5.72 -24.24
C PHE A 134 -17.63 -5.30 -23.42
N ASP A 135 -18.13 -6.24 -22.64
CA ASP A 135 -19.32 -6.03 -21.83
C ASP A 135 -18.92 -5.64 -20.39
N TRP A 136 -19.50 -4.57 -19.87
CA TRP A 136 -19.28 -4.10 -18.51
C TRP A 136 -20.60 -3.70 -17.84
N GLN A 137 -20.55 -3.59 -16.53
CA GLN A 137 -21.68 -3.14 -15.71
C GLN A 137 -21.37 -1.78 -15.08
N ALA A 138 -22.41 -0.99 -14.82
CA ALA A 138 -22.32 0.29 -14.13
C ALA A 138 -21.65 0.14 -12.77
N GLY A 139 -20.53 0.83 -12.55
CA GLY A 139 -19.72 0.79 -11.34
C GLY A 139 -18.46 -0.10 -11.43
N GLN A 140 -18.23 -0.79 -12.55
CA GLN A 140 -16.98 -1.50 -12.78
C GLN A 140 -15.84 -0.56 -13.17
N HIS A 141 -14.61 -1.09 -13.03
CA HIS A 141 -13.37 -0.44 -13.43
C HIS A 141 -12.55 -1.34 -14.36
N VAL A 142 -11.53 -0.76 -14.97
CA VAL A 142 -10.51 -1.46 -15.73
C VAL A 142 -9.13 -1.09 -15.22
N ARG A 143 -8.15 -1.92 -15.53
CA ARG A 143 -6.73 -1.58 -15.41
C ARG A 143 -6.22 -1.07 -16.75
N LEU A 144 -5.66 0.13 -16.78
CA LEU A 144 -5.22 0.84 -17.98
C LEU A 144 -3.79 1.35 -17.82
N GLY A 145 -2.98 1.29 -18.88
CA GLY A 145 -1.59 1.76 -18.84
C GLY A 145 -0.90 1.78 -20.20
N LEU A 146 0.29 2.39 -20.28
CA LEU A 146 1.12 2.39 -21.49
C LEU A 146 1.79 1.03 -21.74
N GLU A 147 2.07 0.29 -20.65
CA GLU A 147 2.76 -1.01 -20.70
C GLU A 147 2.02 -2.04 -19.84
N PRO A 148 2.04 -3.34 -20.21
CA PRO A 148 1.33 -4.39 -19.47
C PRO A 148 1.69 -4.47 -17.98
N GLY A 149 2.93 -4.16 -17.61
CA GLY A 149 3.43 -4.22 -16.24
C GLY A 149 3.13 -2.99 -15.38
N SER A 150 2.54 -1.92 -15.95
CA SER A 150 2.34 -0.63 -15.27
C SER A 150 0.88 -0.17 -15.25
N LEU A 151 -0.06 -1.10 -15.26
CA LEU A 151 -1.50 -0.80 -15.29
C LEU A 151 -1.98 -0.16 -13.98
N ARG A 152 -2.98 0.73 -14.09
CA ARG A 152 -3.66 1.41 -12.97
C ARG A 152 -5.17 1.24 -13.09
N CYS A 153 -5.86 1.14 -11.95
CA CYS A 153 -7.30 1.03 -11.90
C CYS A 153 -7.98 2.37 -12.18
N PHE A 154 -8.95 2.38 -13.09
CA PHE A 154 -9.80 3.53 -13.39
C PHE A 154 -11.25 3.07 -13.53
N SER A 155 -12.16 3.72 -12.78
CA SER A 155 -13.59 3.44 -12.88
C SER A 155 -14.11 3.89 -14.24
N ILE A 156 -14.94 3.05 -14.88
CA ILE A 156 -15.62 3.38 -16.13
C ILE A 156 -16.73 4.39 -15.82
N ALA A 157 -16.67 5.57 -16.40
CA ALA A 157 -17.56 6.68 -16.09
C ALA A 157 -18.85 6.71 -16.94
N ASN A 158 -18.91 5.97 -18.04
CA ASN A 158 -20.11 5.88 -18.89
C ASN A 158 -20.85 4.56 -18.67
N VAL A 159 -22.12 4.52 -19.09
CA VAL A 159 -22.91 3.29 -19.16
C VAL A 159 -22.73 2.60 -20.52
N PRO A 160 -22.94 1.27 -20.62
CA PRO A 160 -22.89 0.57 -21.89
C PRO A 160 -23.89 1.17 -22.90
N GLY A 161 -23.39 1.56 -24.08
CA GLY A 161 -24.23 2.13 -25.14
C GLY A 161 -24.46 3.65 -25.06
N GLU A 162 -23.95 4.33 -24.03
CA GLU A 162 -23.97 5.79 -23.96
C GLU A 162 -22.97 6.37 -25.00
N PRO A 163 -23.39 7.33 -25.83
CA PRO A 163 -22.44 8.02 -26.71
C PRO A 163 -21.43 8.81 -25.87
N ALA A 164 -20.15 8.63 -26.12
CA ALA A 164 -19.05 9.17 -25.31
C ALA A 164 -18.82 10.70 -25.46
N SER A 165 -19.61 11.42 -26.22
CA SER A 165 -19.77 12.89 -26.20
C SER A 165 -20.86 13.35 -27.14
N GLU A 166 -21.47 14.53 -26.87
CA GLU A 166 -22.42 15.20 -27.77
C GLU A 166 -21.78 15.73 -29.07
N SER A 167 -20.43 15.68 -29.20
CA SER A 167 -19.66 16.26 -30.31
C SER A 167 -19.05 15.26 -31.30
N ALA A 168 -19.24 13.94 -31.11
CA ALA A 168 -18.71 12.97 -32.06
C ALA A 168 -19.68 12.79 -33.23
N SER A 169 -19.31 13.30 -34.40
CA SER A 169 -19.98 13.02 -35.67
C SER A 169 -20.02 11.50 -35.89
N GLU A 170 -21.21 10.93 -35.89
CA GLU A 170 -21.43 9.51 -36.17
C GLU A 170 -21.02 9.20 -37.62
N SER A 171 -19.98 8.44 -37.82
CA SER A 171 -19.80 7.69 -39.07
C SER A 171 -20.70 6.46 -38.99
N ALA A 172 -21.71 6.44 -39.87
CA ALA A 172 -22.70 5.38 -39.98
C ALA A 172 -22.05 4.02 -40.23
N GLY A 173 -22.25 3.05 -39.32
CA GLY A 173 -21.86 1.68 -39.62
C GLY A 173 -21.91 0.65 -38.53
N GLU A 174 -21.72 0.99 -37.24
CA GLU A 174 -21.82 0.03 -36.12
C GLU A 174 -22.24 0.75 -34.83
N PRO A 175 -22.85 0.05 -33.84
CA PRO A 175 -23.21 0.67 -32.57
C PRO A 175 -21.92 1.03 -31.78
N ALA A 176 -21.37 2.21 -32.09
CA ALA A 176 -20.11 2.73 -31.56
C ALA A 176 -20.08 2.86 -30.02
N GLY A 177 -21.24 2.85 -29.37
CA GLY A 177 -21.37 3.00 -27.93
C GLY A 177 -20.94 1.78 -27.09
N LYS A 178 -20.82 0.58 -27.68
CA LYS A 178 -20.48 -0.65 -26.91
C LYS A 178 -18.99 -0.91 -26.73
N ARG A 179 -18.11 -0.08 -27.30
CA ARG A 179 -16.65 -0.24 -27.20
C ARG A 179 -15.94 0.97 -26.63
N ARG A 180 -16.67 2.09 -26.44
CA ARG A 180 -16.08 3.32 -25.91
C ARG A 180 -16.20 3.36 -24.41
N LEU A 181 -15.06 3.58 -23.74
CA LEU A 181 -14.96 3.75 -22.30
C LEU A 181 -14.51 5.17 -22.00
N GLU A 182 -15.16 5.80 -21.03
CA GLU A 182 -14.85 7.13 -20.52
C GLU A 182 -14.25 7.02 -19.12
N PHE A 183 -13.23 7.83 -18.86
CA PHE A 183 -12.55 7.90 -17.56
C PHE A 183 -12.38 9.35 -17.14
N HIS A 184 -12.62 9.66 -15.86
CA HIS A 184 -12.27 10.94 -15.26
C HIS A 184 -11.05 10.76 -14.37
N ILE A 185 -9.92 11.34 -14.76
CA ILE A 185 -8.63 11.07 -14.16
C ILE A 185 -8.06 12.34 -13.55
N ARG A 186 -7.84 12.34 -12.23
CA ARG A 186 -7.13 13.43 -11.56
C ARG A 186 -5.64 13.34 -11.84
N ARG A 187 -5.04 14.42 -12.32
CA ARG A 187 -3.60 14.56 -12.46
C ARG A 187 -2.98 14.65 -11.08
N LEU A 188 -2.12 13.69 -10.74
CA LEU A 188 -1.37 13.65 -9.48
C LEU A 188 0.10 13.90 -9.80
N PRO A 189 0.74 14.97 -9.27
CA PRO A 189 2.14 15.27 -9.54
C PRO A 189 3.04 14.06 -9.27
N GLY A 190 3.95 13.76 -10.21
CA GLY A 190 4.85 12.60 -10.14
C GLY A 190 4.22 11.25 -10.48
N GLY A 191 2.92 11.16 -10.68
CA GLY A 191 2.22 9.92 -11.03
C GLY A 191 2.64 9.39 -12.41
N ALA A 192 3.04 8.11 -12.50
CA ALA A 192 3.52 7.53 -13.75
C ALA A 192 2.48 7.60 -14.87
N PHE A 193 1.22 7.31 -14.58
CA PHE A 193 0.13 7.43 -15.55
C PHE A 193 -0.53 8.83 -15.46
N THR A 194 -0.92 9.24 -14.27
CA THR A 194 -1.76 10.43 -14.06
C THR A 194 -1.05 11.77 -14.28
N ASP A 195 0.27 11.81 -14.35
CA ASP A 195 1.04 13.02 -14.67
C ASP A 195 1.86 12.84 -15.95
N ARG A 196 2.74 11.83 -16.00
CA ARG A 196 3.64 11.65 -17.14
C ARG A 196 2.91 11.13 -18.38
N ALA A 197 2.14 10.02 -18.25
CA ALA A 197 1.45 9.46 -19.41
C ALA A 197 0.35 10.40 -19.94
N LEU A 198 -0.53 10.90 -19.07
CA LEU A 198 -1.58 11.84 -19.49
C LEU A 198 -1.02 13.11 -20.16
N GLY A 199 0.16 13.56 -19.75
CA GLY A 199 0.81 14.74 -20.35
C GLY A 199 1.31 14.54 -21.78
N THR A 200 1.42 13.30 -22.24
CA THR A 200 1.96 12.94 -23.56
C THR A 200 0.95 12.24 -24.47
N LEU A 201 -0.16 11.72 -23.91
CA LEU A 201 -1.19 11.00 -24.67
C LEU A 201 -1.89 11.93 -25.67
N ALA A 202 -2.08 11.41 -26.89
CA ALA A 202 -2.82 12.05 -27.97
C ALA A 202 -3.87 11.10 -28.57
N PRO A 203 -4.90 11.64 -29.24
CA PRO A 203 -5.84 10.82 -30.02
C PRO A 203 -5.09 9.94 -31.03
N GLY A 204 -5.42 8.66 -31.08
CA GLY A 204 -4.76 7.63 -31.88
C GLY A 204 -3.77 6.74 -31.12
N ASP A 205 -3.26 7.19 -29.97
CA ASP A 205 -2.35 6.39 -29.15
C ASP A 205 -3.01 5.11 -28.62
N THR A 206 -2.20 4.10 -28.35
CA THR A 206 -2.64 2.79 -27.88
C THR A 206 -2.30 2.61 -26.41
N LEU A 207 -3.26 2.13 -25.64
CA LEU A 207 -3.13 1.76 -24.24
C LEU A 207 -3.39 0.27 -24.06
N HIS A 208 -2.71 -0.33 -23.08
CA HIS A 208 -3.03 -1.67 -22.60
C HIS A 208 -4.20 -1.61 -21.62
N LEU A 209 -5.13 -2.56 -21.73
CA LEU A 209 -6.37 -2.62 -20.95
C LEU A 209 -6.62 -4.04 -20.48
N GLU A 210 -6.95 -4.18 -19.19
CA GLU A 210 -7.40 -5.42 -18.58
C GLU A 210 -8.68 -5.15 -17.75
N GLY A 211 -9.57 -6.12 -17.74
CA GLY A 211 -10.88 -6.03 -17.08
C GLY A 211 -12.04 -6.35 -18.05
N PRO A 212 -13.31 -5.98 -17.71
CA PRO A 212 -13.72 -5.19 -16.55
C PRO A 212 -13.63 -5.96 -15.24
N GLU A 213 -13.44 -5.24 -14.13
CA GLU A 213 -13.32 -5.77 -12.78
C GLU A 213 -14.18 -4.92 -11.81
N GLY A 214 -14.35 -5.41 -10.57
CA GLY A 214 -15.05 -4.70 -9.49
C GLY A 214 -16.45 -5.24 -9.20
N ASP A 215 -16.82 -5.15 -7.93
CA ASP A 215 -18.09 -5.60 -7.35
C ASP A 215 -18.99 -4.45 -6.86
N CYS A 216 -18.52 -3.21 -7.02
CA CYS A 216 -19.28 -1.99 -6.69
C CYS A 216 -20.32 -1.67 -7.80
N VAL A 217 -21.10 -2.67 -8.21
CA VAL A 217 -21.97 -2.61 -9.37
C VAL A 217 -23.43 -2.37 -9.00
N TRP A 218 -24.15 -1.68 -9.86
CA TRP A 218 -25.61 -1.65 -9.82
C TRP A 218 -26.15 -2.99 -10.30
N PRO A 219 -27.00 -3.69 -9.54
CA PRO A 219 -27.50 -5.00 -9.91
C PRO A 219 -28.25 -4.94 -11.23
N ALA A 220 -27.87 -5.85 -12.14
CA ALA A 220 -28.63 -6.03 -13.38
C ALA A 220 -30.05 -6.50 -13.02
N PRO A 221 -31.09 -6.00 -13.73
CA PRO A 221 -32.45 -6.46 -13.52
C PRO A 221 -32.53 -7.95 -13.90
N GLN A 222 -32.64 -8.83 -12.93
CA GLN A 222 -32.94 -10.24 -13.18
C GLN A 222 -34.42 -10.35 -13.59
N ALA A 223 -34.73 -11.29 -14.49
CA ALA A 223 -36.10 -11.47 -14.97
C ALA A 223 -37.11 -11.77 -13.83
N ALA A 224 -36.66 -12.42 -12.75
CA ALA A 224 -37.43 -12.65 -11.54
C ALA A 224 -37.73 -11.37 -10.74
N ASP A 225 -36.89 -10.33 -10.84
CA ASP A 225 -37.10 -9.07 -10.12
C ASP A 225 -38.18 -8.19 -10.75
N ARG A 226 -38.62 -8.49 -11.97
CA ARG A 226 -39.75 -7.76 -12.57
C ARG A 226 -41.10 -8.06 -11.90
N GLU A 227 -41.26 -9.27 -11.36
CA GLU A 227 -42.44 -9.65 -10.60
C GLU A 227 -42.37 -9.22 -9.13
N ALA A 228 -41.14 -9.22 -8.54
CA ALA A 228 -40.89 -8.71 -7.19
C ALA A 228 -40.95 -7.16 -7.08
N ARG A 229 -40.92 -6.42 -8.18
CA ARG A 229 -41.01 -4.94 -8.23
C ARG A 229 -42.32 -4.35 -7.68
N ASN A 230 -43.31 -5.19 -7.43
CA ASN A 230 -44.53 -4.78 -6.77
C ASN A 230 -44.50 -4.79 -5.24
N GLY A 231 -43.39 -5.17 -4.59
CA GLY A 231 -43.46 -5.34 -3.14
C GLY A 231 -42.30 -4.82 -2.30
N ALA A 232 -41.06 -5.18 -2.54
CA ALA A 232 -40.01 -5.01 -1.52
C ALA A 232 -38.94 -3.94 -1.82
N ASP A 233 -38.62 -3.67 -3.07
CA ASP A 233 -37.60 -2.69 -3.49
C ASP A 233 -38.19 -1.42 -4.12
N ALA A 234 -39.47 -1.39 -4.47
CA ALA A 234 -40.17 -0.18 -4.89
C ALA A 234 -40.23 0.78 -3.69
N GLY A 235 -39.29 1.71 -3.65
CA GLY A 235 -39.28 2.75 -2.62
C GLY A 235 -38.01 2.76 -1.73
N GLN A 236 -36.92 2.09 -2.10
CA GLN A 236 -35.63 2.28 -1.43
C GLN A 236 -35.00 3.64 -1.82
N ASP A 237 -34.23 4.20 -0.91
CA ASP A 237 -33.40 5.36 -1.19
C ASP A 237 -32.03 4.90 -1.74
N LEU A 238 -31.58 5.53 -2.82
CA LEU A 238 -30.22 5.38 -3.30
C LEU A 238 -29.40 6.61 -2.86
N VAL A 239 -28.33 6.37 -2.10
CA VAL A 239 -27.42 7.43 -1.67
C VAL A 239 -26.06 7.19 -2.31
N LEU A 240 -25.58 8.16 -3.06
CA LEU A 240 -24.28 8.14 -3.74
C LEU A 240 -23.33 9.12 -3.03
N LEU A 241 -22.18 8.61 -2.61
CA LEU A 241 -21.12 9.39 -1.98
C LEU A 241 -19.90 9.40 -2.90
N ALA A 242 -19.49 10.57 -3.34
CA ALA A 242 -18.32 10.71 -4.19
C ALA A 242 -17.34 11.74 -3.62
N THR A 243 -16.03 11.54 -3.80
CA THR A 243 -15.03 12.59 -3.59
C THR A 243 -14.14 12.73 -4.82
N GLY A 244 -13.98 13.97 -5.30
CA GLY A 244 -13.21 14.27 -6.50
C GLY A 244 -13.63 13.44 -7.70
N THR A 245 -12.68 12.73 -8.33
CA THR A 245 -12.95 11.82 -9.46
C THR A 245 -13.65 10.52 -9.07
N GLY A 246 -13.96 10.28 -7.80
CA GLY A 246 -14.90 9.24 -7.38
C GLY A 246 -16.28 9.37 -8.01
N PHE A 247 -16.61 10.57 -8.49
CA PHE A 247 -17.80 10.79 -9.30
C PHE A 247 -17.86 9.88 -10.54
N ALA A 248 -16.72 9.57 -11.18
CA ALA A 248 -16.66 8.65 -12.32
C ALA A 248 -17.22 7.25 -11.99
N GLY A 249 -16.95 6.74 -10.78
CA GLY A 249 -17.45 5.43 -10.34
C GLY A 249 -18.94 5.41 -10.02
N VAL A 250 -19.49 6.50 -9.49
CA VAL A 250 -20.93 6.57 -9.15
C VAL A 250 -21.80 7.09 -10.28
N ARG A 251 -21.25 7.81 -11.28
CA ARG A 251 -22.01 8.36 -12.41
C ARG A 251 -22.79 7.29 -13.20
N PRO A 252 -22.18 6.16 -13.64
CA PRO A 252 -22.93 5.13 -14.36
C PRO A 252 -23.98 4.46 -13.47
N ILE A 253 -23.76 4.33 -12.16
CA ILE A 253 -24.75 3.81 -11.20
C ILE A 253 -25.92 4.77 -11.12
N LEU A 254 -25.68 6.09 -11.01
CA LEU A 254 -26.70 7.14 -11.02
C LEU A 254 -27.60 7.02 -12.27
N LEU A 255 -26.99 6.99 -13.44
CA LEU A 255 -27.72 6.93 -14.71
C LEU A 255 -28.54 5.65 -14.83
N THR A 256 -27.97 4.51 -14.48
CA THR A 256 -28.66 3.22 -14.55
C THR A 256 -29.82 3.14 -13.54
N ALA A 257 -29.63 3.67 -12.34
CA ALA A 257 -30.67 3.72 -11.32
C ALA A 257 -31.84 4.61 -11.75
N LEU A 258 -31.57 5.81 -12.30
CA LEU A 258 -32.59 6.70 -12.82
C LEU A 258 -33.35 6.07 -13.99
N ALA A 259 -32.64 5.46 -14.95
CA ALA A 259 -33.25 4.79 -16.09
C ALA A 259 -34.13 3.59 -15.69
N SER A 260 -33.75 2.90 -14.60
CA SER A 260 -34.52 1.74 -14.11
C SER A 260 -35.83 2.11 -13.41
N GLY A 261 -35.95 3.34 -12.88
CA GLY A 261 -37.08 3.77 -12.06
C GLY A 261 -37.25 2.98 -10.73
N ALA A 262 -36.21 2.24 -10.32
CA ALA A 262 -36.30 1.32 -9.16
C ALA A 262 -36.20 2.03 -7.81
N CYS A 263 -35.76 3.29 -7.76
CA CYS A 263 -35.53 4.04 -6.55
C CYS A 263 -36.65 5.07 -6.28
N ARG A 264 -37.07 5.19 -5.02
CA ARG A 264 -37.95 6.27 -4.56
C ARG A 264 -37.26 7.62 -4.62
N SER A 265 -36.02 7.65 -4.20
CA SER A 265 -35.14 8.82 -4.25
C SER A 265 -33.72 8.43 -4.60
N VAL A 266 -33.02 9.32 -5.28
CA VAL A 266 -31.58 9.20 -5.59
C VAL A 266 -30.93 10.48 -5.10
N THR A 267 -30.00 10.38 -4.17
CA THR A 267 -29.27 11.55 -3.66
C THR A 267 -27.77 11.36 -3.86
N LEU A 268 -27.15 12.32 -4.52
CA LEU A 268 -25.69 12.38 -4.70
C LEU A 268 -25.09 13.48 -3.81
N TYR A 269 -24.18 13.09 -2.93
CA TYR A 269 -23.29 14.00 -2.19
C TYR A 269 -21.91 13.95 -2.82
N TRP A 270 -21.48 15.07 -3.41
CA TRP A 270 -20.20 15.11 -4.12
C TRP A 270 -19.21 16.04 -3.45
N GLY A 271 -18.24 15.44 -2.75
CA GLY A 271 -17.19 16.13 -2.01
C GLY A 271 -16.05 16.59 -2.91
N ASN A 272 -15.73 17.87 -2.84
CA ASN A 272 -14.57 18.47 -3.50
C ASN A 272 -13.89 19.46 -2.55
N ARG A 273 -12.68 19.88 -2.90
CA ARG A 273 -11.99 20.90 -2.14
C ARG A 273 -12.64 22.28 -2.37
N GLU A 274 -12.83 22.63 -3.62
CA GLU A 274 -13.34 23.91 -4.11
C GLU A 274 -14.49 23.69 -5.09
N ALA A 275 -15.29 24.72 -5.36
CA ALA A 275 -16.45 24.63 -6.24
C ALA A 275 -16.07 24.31 -7.69
N GLU A 276 -14.93 24.84 -8.15
CA GLU A 276 -14.39 24.65 -9.49
C GLU A 276 -13.99 23.20 -9.78
N ASP A 277 -13.77 22.40 -8.73
CA ASP A 277 -13.54 20.96 -8.85
C ASP A 277 -14.83 20.16 -9.16
N CYS A 278 -16.02 20.78 -9.04
CA CYS A 278 -17.30 20.19 -9.41
C CYS A 278 -17.53 20.26 -10.93
N TYR A 279 -16.64 19.67 -11.71
CA TYR A 279 -16.56 19.78 -13.17
C TYR A 279 -17.80 19.31 -13.95
N ALA A 280 -18.75 18.65 -13.32
CA ALA A 280 -20.01 18.19 -13.91
C ALA A 280 -21.25 18.86 -13.28
N ALA A 281 -21.09 19.99 -12.58
CA ALA A 281 -22.20 20.65 -11.88
C ALA A 281 -23.34 21.00 -12.83
N ASP A 282 -23.09 21.69 -13.94
CA ASP A 282 -24.09 22.07 -14.92
C ASP A 282 -24.83 20.86 -15.53
N TRP A 283 -24.13 19.77 -15.73
CA TRP A 283 -24.71 18.52 -16.20
C TRP A 283 -25.63 17.90 -15.13
N LEU A 284 -25.21 17.89 -13.87
CA LEU A 284 -26.03 17.41 -12.75
C LEU A 284 -27.27 18.27 -12.52
N ASP A 285 -27.18 19.59 -12.68
CA ASP A 285 -28.33 20.50 -12.58
C ASP A 285 -29.36 20.21 -13.66
N ARG A 286 -28.92 20.03 -14.91
CA ARG A 286 -29.82 19.62 -16.01
C ARG A 286 -30.46 18.26 -15.76
N LEU A 287 -29.64 17.29 -15.29
CA LEU A 287 -30.14 15.94 -14.98
C LEU A 287 -31.19 15.97 -13.86
N GLN A 288 -30.94 16.75 -12.80
CA GLN A 288 -31.86 16.92 -11.67
C GLN A 288 -33.19 17.58 -12.12
N ALA A 289 -33.13 18.53 -13.05
CA ALA A 289 -34.33 19.16 -13.62
C ALA A 289 -35.17 18.15 -14.42
N GLN A 290 -34.56 17.17 -15.06
CA GLN A 290 -35.23 16.12 -15.84
C GLN A 290 -35.76 14.96 -14.98
N HIS A 291 -35.18 14.73 -13.81
CA HIS A 291 -35.47 13.60 -12.92
C HIS A 291 -35.91 14.07 -11.53
N PRO A 292 -37.21 14.21 -11.23
CA PRO A 292 -37.68 14.69 -9.93
C PRO A 292 -37.24 13.87 -8.72
N ALA A 293 -36.91 12.60 -8.93
CA ALA A 293 -36.38 11.72 -7.89
C ALA A 293 -34.89 12.01 -7.54
N LEU A 294 -34.16 12.73 -8.40
CA LEU A 294 -32.75 13.06 -8.18
C LEU A 294 -32.60 14.32 -7.32
N ARG A 295 -31.70 14.28 -6.38
CA ARG A 295 -31.11 15.43 -5.69
C ARG A 295 -29.60 15.29 -5.70
N TRP A 296 -28.88 16.36 -5.99
CA TRP A 296 -27.44 16.37 -5.80
C TRP A 296 -27.02 17.58 -4.97
N GLN A 297 -25.94 17.41 -4.20
CA GLN A 297 -25.41 18.42 -3.32
C GLN A 297 -23.88 18.42 -3.38
N PRO A 298 -23.26 19.56 -3.75
CA PRO A 298 -21.83 19.75 -3.58
C PRO A 298 -21.50 19.87 -2.08
N VAL A 299 -20.42 19.21 -1.67
CA VAL A 299 -19.90 19.28 -0.30
C VAL A 299 -18.45 19.75 -0.36
N LEU A 300 -18.19 20.98 0.06
CA LEU A 300 -16.88 21.60 -0.07
C LEU A 300 -16.11 21.52 1.24
N SER A 301 -14.83 21.11 1.16
CA SER A 301 -13.92 21.05 2.33
C SER A 301 -13.09 22.32 2.52
N ALA A 302 -13.02 23.22 1.52
CA ALA A 302 -12.42 24.54 1.60
C ALA A 302 -13.30 25.53 0.82
N GLY A 303 -13.14 26.82 1.07
CA GLY A 303 -13.86 27.87 0.33
C GLY A 303 -15.36 27.99 0.62
N ALA A 304 -15.94 27.12 1.44
CA ALA A 304 -17.34 27.20 1.87
C ALA A 304 -17.47 27.91 3.22
N ALA A 305 -18.62 28.55 3.45
CA ALA A 305 -18.94 29.16 4.75
C ALA A 305 -18.96 28.12 5.89
N THR A 306 -19.31 26.87 5.57
CA THR A 306 -19.24 25.72 6.49
C THR A 306 -18.57 24.56 5.75
N PRO A 307 -17.27 24.30 5.98
CA PRO A 307 -16.60 23.14 5.42
C PRO A 307 -17.27 21.85 5.90
N GLY A 308 -17.48 20.89 4.98
CA GLY A 308 -18.22 19.67 5.28
C GLY A 308 -17.54 18.42 4.72
N ARG A 309 -18.03 17.26 5.19
CA ARG A 309 -17.70 15.94 4.66
C ARG A 309 -18.97 15.28 4.11
N VAL A 310 -18.84 14.48 3.05
CA VAL A 310 -20.00 13.87 2.37
C VAL A 310 -20.81 12.96 3.28
N GLN A 311 -20.18 12.23 4.17
CA GLN A 311 -20.89 11.37 5.14
C GLN A 311 -21.70 12.18 6.15
N ASP A 312 -21.21 13.34 6.57
CA ASP A 312 -21.92 14.21 7.53
C ASP A 312 -23.13 14.86 6.84
N ALA A 313 -22.95 15.30 5.59
CA ALA A 313 -24.04 15.81 4.77
C ALA A 313 -25.12 14.74 4.51
N ALA A 314 -24.71 13.50 4.27
CA ALA A 314 -25.64 12.39 4.09
C ALA A 314 -26.40 12.05 5.38
N LEU A 315 -25.74 12.06 6.54
CA LEU A 315 -26.39 11.85 7.85
C LEU A 315 -27.37 12.95 8.21
N ALA A 316 -27.09 14.19 7.81
CA ALA A 316 -28.03 15.31 7.97
C ALA A 316 -29.24 15.22 7.01
N GLY A 317 -29.13 14.42 5.95
CA GLY A 317 -30.21 14.16 5.00
C GLY A 317 -31.31 13.28 5.60
N ARG A 318 -32.50 13.36 4.97
CA ARG A 318 -33.67 12.55 5.38
C ARG A 318 -33.66 11.21 4.65
N HIS A 319 -32.85 10.24 5.10
CA HIS A 319 -32.75 8.92 4.52
C HIS A 319 -33.25 7.86 5.50
N ASP A 320 -33.93 6.85 4.99
CA ASP A 320 -34.26 5.63 5.77
C ASP A 320 -33.07 4.65 5.64
N TRP A 321 -32.09 4.76 6.57
CA TRP A 321 -30.86 3.97 6.52
C TRP A 321 -31.11 2.45 6.57
N ALA A 322 -32.17 1.99 7.22
CA ALA A 322 -32.50 0.57 7.25
C ALA A 322 -32.85 0.02 5.85
N ARG A 323 -33.34 0.89 4.95
CA ARG A 323 -33.77 0.53 3.60
C ARG A 323 -32.91 1.16 2.50
N ALA A 324 -32.06 2.13 2.83
CA ALA A 324 -31.17 2.77 1.88
C ALA A 324 -30.15 1.79 1.29
N ARG A 325 -29.72 2.07 0.05
CA ARG A 325 -28.55 1.46 -0.58
C ARG A 325 -27.52 2.55 -0.84
N VAL A 326 -26.27 2.31 -0.48
CA VAL A 326 -25.20 3.31 -0.57
C VAL A 326 -24.09 2.82 -1.50
N TYR A 327 -23.65 3.71 -2.38
CA TYR A 327 -22.43 3.53 -3.16
C TYR A 327 -21.47 4.68 -2.86
N ALA A 328 -20.24 4.35 -2.42
CA ALA A 328 -19.23 5.33 -2.00
C ALA A 328 -17.95 5.15 -2.83
N CYS A 329 -17.60 6.15 -3.64
CA CYS A 329 -16.39 6.09 -4.47
C CYS A 329 -15.49 7.30 -4.24
N GLY A 330 -14.17 7.06 -4.10
CA GLY A 330 -13.17 8.11 -3.96
C GLY A 330 -12.14 7.88 -2.87
N HIS A 331 -11.80 8.90 -2.11
CA HIS A 331 -10.71 8.84 -1.12
C HIS A 331 -10.94 7.74 -0.06
N PRO A 332 -9.93 6.89 0.26
CA PRO A 332 -10.08 5.79 1.22
C PRO A 332 -10.59 6.20 2.59
N GLY A 333 -10.12 7.33 3.12
CA GLY A 333 -10.60 7.89 4.38
C GLY A 333 -12.09 8.22 4.35
N MET A 334 -12.59 8.80 3.25
CA MET A 334 -14.02 9.05 3.10
C MET A 334 -14.82 7.75 3.11
N VAL A 335 -14.37 6.73 2.37
CA VAL A 335 -15.04 5.42 2.31
C VAL A 335 -15.08 4.76 3.68
N ARG A 336 -13.97 4.80 4.43
CA ARG A 336 -13.89 4.27 5.80
C ARG A 336 -14.85 4.99 6.74
N ASP A 337 -14.78 6.32 6.78
CA ASP A 337 -15.56 7.14 7.70
C ASP A 337 -17.06 7.07 7.39
N ALA A 338 -17.43 7.10 6.09
CA ALA A 338 -18.81 6.92 5.66
C ALA A 338 -19.36 5.55 6.04
N ARG A 339 -18.58 4.48 5.84
CA ARG A 339 -18.98 3.13 6.25
C ARG A 339 -19.30 3.07 7.74
N ALA A 340 -18.39 3.53 8.58
CA ALA A 340 -18.55 3.50 10.04
C ALA A 340 -19.79 4.32 10.49
N ALA A 341 -19.92 5.54 9.99
CA ALA A 341 -20.97 6.47 10.36
C ALA A 341 -22.36 5.97 9.93
N LEU A 342 -22.49 5.48 8.69
CA LEU A 342 -23.78 5.02 8.17
C LEU A 342 -24.22 3.69 8.76
N HIS A 343 -23.28 2.78 9.09
CA HIS A 343 -23.63 1.57 9.85
C HIS A 343 -24.11 1.91 11.26
N ALA A 344 -23.46 2.87 11.93
CA ALA A 344 -23.93 3.37 13.23
C ALA A 344 -25.33 3.99 13.15
N ALA A 345 -25.69 4.58 11.99
CA ALA A 345 -27.02 5.12 11.72
C ALA A 345 -28.06 4.06 11.29
N GLY A 346 -27.69 2.77 11.23
CA GLY A 346 -28.61 1.67 10.95
C GLY A 346 -28.56 1.12 9.51
N LEU A 347 -27.61 1.53 8.69
CA LEU A 347 -27.44 0.96 7.34
C LEU A 347 -26.92 -0.48 7.44
N PRO A 348 -27.61 -1.48 6.86
CA PRO A 348 -27.12 -2.85 6.84
C PRO A 348 -25.78 -3.00 6.06
N PRO A 349 -24.81 -3.78 6.54
CA PRO A 349 -23.51 -3.96 5.88
C PRO A 349 -23.62 -4.39 4.41
N ALA A 350 -24.56 -5.25 4.07
CA ALA A 350 -24.79 -5.73 2.70
C ALA A 350 -25.31 -4.65 1.74
N ARG A 351 -25.74 -3.49 2.25
CA ARG A 351 -26.26 -2.36 1.45
C ARG A 351 -25.25 -1.23 1.26
N PHE A 352 -24.02 -1.38 1.79
CA PHE A 352 -22.93 -0.43 1.57
C PHE A 352 -21.92 -1.03 0.57
N HIS A 353 -21.84 -0.44 -0.60
CA HIS A 353 -20.91 -0.77 -1.68
C HIS A 353 -19.88 0.35 -1.84
N ALA A 354 -18.61 0.03 -2.07
CA ALA A 354 -17.63 1.08 -2.19
C ALA A 354 -16.42 0.70 -3.05
N GLU A 355 -15.86 1.72 -3.70
CA GLU A 355 -14.58 1.64 -4.39
C GLU A 355 -13.65 2.76 -3.87
N ALA A 356 -12.60 2.37 -3.15
CA ALA A 356 -11.62 3.30 -2.63
C ALA A 356 -10.51 3.56 -3.67
N PHE A 357 -10.28 4.82 -4.02
CA PHE A 357 -9.25 5.24 -4.95
C PHE A 357 -7.91 5.39 -4.23
N VAL A 358 -7.18 4.30 -4.16
CA VAL A 358 -5.88 4.26 -3.48
C VAL A 358 -4.79 4.62 -4.48
N PRO A 359 -4.04 5.73 -4.29
CA PRO A 359 -2.93 6.05 -5.16
C PRO A 359 -1.93 4.88 -5.20
N ALA A 360 -1.42 4.54 -6.37
CA ALA A 360 -0.31 3.61 -6.45
C ALA A 360 0.87 4.16 -5.64
N ALA A 361 1.60 3.30 -4.94
CA ALA A 361 2.87 3.71 -4.36
C ALA A 361 3.74 4.32 -5.48
N PRO A 362 4.40 5.45 -5.24
CA PRO A 362 5.33 6.00 -6.23
C PRO A 362 6.35 4.92 -6.60
N PRO A 363 6.82 4.87 -7.86
CA PRO A 363 7.89 3.96 -8.22
C PRO A 363 9.08 4.26 -7.31
N ARG A 364 9.69 3.23 -6.74
CA ARG A 364 10.89 3.39 -5.94
C ARG A 364 11.97 4.11 -6.75
N HIS A 365 12.73 4.95 -6.06
CA HIS A 365 13.90 5.59 -6.68
C HIS A 365 14.83 4.51 -7.26
N PRO A 366 15.55 4.74 -8.39
CA PRO A 366 16.48 3.75 -8.94
C PRO A 366 17.50 3.22 -7.93
N TRP A 367 17.90 4.01 -6.95
CA TRP A 367 18.76 3.59 -5.85
C TRP A 367 18.07 2.68 -4.83
N GLU A 368 16.76 2.57 -4.88
CA GLU A 368 15.92 1.75 -4.00
C GLU A 368 15.40 0.48 -4.70
N ARG A 369 16.01 0.10 -5.81
CA ARG A 369 15.68 -1.13 -6.51
C ARG A 369 15.88 -2.33 -5.60
N VAL A 370 14.94 -3.26 -5.69
CA VAL A 370 14.97 -4.56 -5.00
C VAL A 370 14.68 -5.67 -6.02
N GLY A 371 14.92 -6.89 -5.67
CA GLY A 371 14.66 -8.04 -6.52
C GLY A 371 13.17 -8.31 -6.75
N PRO A 372 12.85 -9.12 -7.76
CA PRO A 372 11.45 -9.43 -8.11
C PRO A 372 10.72 -10.25 -7.03
N ARG A 373 11.47 -10.86 -6.09
CA ARG A 373 10.93 -11.62 -4.97
C ARG A 373 11.05 -10.90 -3.63
N PHE A 374 11.36 -9.61 -3.65
CA PHE A 374 11.50 -8.82 -2.44
C PHE A 374 10.21 -8.85 -1.60
N SER A 375 10.36 -9.15 -0.32
CA SER A 375 9.29 -9.13 0.67
C SER A 375 9.70 -8.24 1.84
N MET A 376 8.99 -7.15 2.05
CA MET A 376 9.17 -6.28 3.21
C MET A 376 9.00 -7.06 4.52
N THR A 377 8.04 -7.97 4.58
CA THR A 377 7.81 -8.81 5.76
C THR A 377 9.01 -9.69 6.10
N ALA A 378 9.62 -10.30 5.08
CA ALA A 378 10.80 -11.12 5.31
C ALA A 378 12.00 -10.29 5.77
N LEU A 379 12.15 -9.07 5.25
CA LEU A 379 13.19 -8.14 5.69
C LEU A 379 12.97 -7.67 7.14
N LEU A 380 11.73 -7.33 7.50
CA LEU A 380 11.39 -6.95 8.88
C LEU A 380 11.56 -8.11 9.87
N GLU A 381 11.32 -9.35 9.43
CA GLU A 381 11.60 -10.53 10.23
C GLU A 381 13.11 -10.75 10.39
N ALA A 382 13.91 -10.54 9.35
CA ALA A 382 15.36 -10.55 9.43
C ALA A 382 15.88 -9.51 10.44
N ARG A 383 15.37 -8.28 10.38
CA ARG A 383 15.64 -7.22 11.37
C ARG A 383 15.29 -7.67 12.79
N ARG A 384 14.09 -8.18 13.03
CA ARG A 384 13.64 -8.65 14.36
C ARG A 384 14.58 -9.71 14.94
N ARG A 385 14.96 -10.69 14.12
CA ARG A 385 15.91 -11.76 14.55
C ARG A 385 17.29 -11.23 14.85
N SER A 386 17.77 -10.22 14.11
CA SER A 386 19.05 -9.57 14.38
C SER A 386 19.04 -8.81 15.71
N ILE A 387 17.97 -8.08 16.00
CA ILE A 387 17.76 -7.41 17.30
C ILE A 387 17.77 -8.43 18.46
N GLU A 388 17.04 -9.54 18.32
CA GLU A 388 17.05 -10.61 19.32
C GLU A 388 18.43 -11.21 19.54
N ALA A 389 19.16 -11.45 18.45
CA ALA A 389 20.50 -12.02 18.51
C ALA A 389 21.49 -11.11 19.24
N VAL A 390 21.49 -9.80 18.95
CA VAL A 390 22.37 -8.83 19.60
C VAL A 390 22.04 -8.69 21.10
N ASN A 391 20.75 -8.59 21.45
CA ASN A 391 20.33 -8.50 22.86
C ASN A 391 20.69 -9.77 23.65
N ALA A 392 20.49 -10.95 23.07
CA ALA A 392 20.89 -12.20 23.71
C ALA A 392 22.41 -12.32 23.84
N ALA A 393 23.16 -11.88 22.83
CA ALA A 393 24.64 -11.85 22.87
C ALA A 393 25.13 -10.92 23.98
N ALA A 394 24.62 -9.73 24.09
CA ALA A 394 24.96 -8.77 25.15
C ALA A 394 24.71 -9.35 26.56
N ALA A 395 23.59 -10.06 26.74
CA ALA A 395 23.26 -10.72 28.00
C ALA A 395 24.24 -11.86 28.40
N MET A 396 24.95 -12.43 27.42
CA MET A 396 25.93 -13.49 27.65
C MET A 396 27.33 -12.96 27.96
N LEU A 397 27.66 -11.72 27.66
CA LEU A 397 28.96 -11.14 27.91
C LEU A 397 29.30 -11.10 29.42
N ARG A 398 30.54 -11.44 29.76
CA ARG A 398 31.05 -11.42 31.14
C ARG A 398 32.44 -10.81 31.16
N PRO A 399 32.79 -10.02 32.18
CA PRO A 399 34.15 -9.53 32.34
C PRO A 399 35.19 -10.63 32.25
N GLY A 400 36.28 -10.35 31.57
CA GLY A 400 37.37 -11.29 31.32
C GLY A 400 37.35 -12.00 29.96
N ILE A 401 36.17 -12.09 29.28
CA ILE A 401 36.11 -12.61 27.91
C ILE A 401 36.93 -11.74 26.96
N THR A 402 37.63 -12.34 26.02
CA THR A 402 38.33 -11.59 24.96
C THR A 402 37.35 -11.21 23.83
N THR A 403 37.68 -10.17 23.07
CA THR A 403 36.93 -9.79 21.87
C THR A 403 36.82 -10.97 20.89
N GLY A 404 37.89 -11.74 20.70
CA GLY A 404 37.89 -12.92 19.82
C GLY A 404 36.93 -14.01 20.28
N GLU A 405 36.88 -14.28 21.58
CA GLU A 405 35.96 -15.25 22.19
C GLU A 405 34.51 -14.76 22.08
N ALA A 406 34.26 -13.48 22.29
CA ALA A 406 32.93 -12.86 22.14
C ALA A 406 32.42 -12.96 20.70
N ILE A 407 33.23 -12.61 19.70
CA ILE A 407 32.89 -12.78 18.27
C ILE A 407 32.53 -14.24 17.99
N ALA A 408 33.39 -15.19 18.39
CA ALA A 408 33.11 -16.60 18.14
C ALA A 408 31.85 -17.13 18.86
N MET A 409 31.53 -16.57 20.03
CA MET A 409 30.31 -16.89 20.77
C MET A 409 29.09 -16.39 20.00
N ILE A 410 29.09 -15.13 19.51
CA ILE A 410 28.01 -14.52 18.77
C ILE A 410 27.78 -15.23 17.43
N ASP A 411 28.84 -15.53 16.68
CA ASP A 411 28.77 -16.27 15.42
C ASP A 411 28.11 -17.64 15.60
N ARG A 412 28.48 -18.38 16.66
CA ARG A 412 27.83 -19.67 16.98
C ARG A 412 26.34 -19.48 17.33
N GLN A 413 26.00 -18.42 18.05
CA GLN A 413 24.63 -18.11 18.39
C GLN A 413 23.80 -17.80 17.12
N LEU A 414 24.31 -16.96 16.22
CA LEU A 414 23.64 -16.64 14.94
C LEU A 414 23.40 -17.91 14.11
N GLN A 415 24.39 -18.81 14.03
CA GLN A 415 24.25 -20.12 13.38
C GLN A 415 23.19 -20.99 14.06
N ALA A 416 23.17 -21.05 15.39
CA ALA A 416 22.18 -21.82 16.16
C ALA A 416 20.76 -21.26 15.98
N MET A 417 20.61 -19.97 15.77
CA MET A 417 19.35 -19.30 15.44
C MET A 417 18.95 -19.48 13.96
N GLY A 418 19.80 -20.13 13.13
CA GLY A 418 19.51 -20.46 11.74
C GLY A 418 19.99 -19.43 10.73
N SER A 419 20.94 -18.54 11.07
CA SER A 419 21.62 -17.72 10.07
C SER A 419 22.46 -18.62 9.16
N ALA A 420 22.32 -18.46 7.84
CA ALA A 420 23.10 -19.22 6.89
C ALA A 420 24.57 -18.76 6.84
N TYR A 421 24.80 -17.47 6.95
CA TYR A 421 26.12 -16.79 6.97
C TYR A 421 25.92 -15.31 7.32
N ASN A 422 27.04 -14.61 7.59
CA ASN A 422 27.03 -13.16 7.79
C ASN A 422 27.47 -12.47 6.48
N TRP A 423 26.77 -11.41 6.06
CA TRP A 423 27.13 -10.65 4.86
C TRP A 423 28.29 -9.66 5.12
N HIS A 424 28.50 -9.27 6.40
CA HIS A 424 29.71 -8.64 6.90
C HIS A 424 30.21 -9.34 8.18
N PRO A 425 31.47 -9.15 8.59
CA PRO A 425 32.00 -9.75 9.83
C PRO A 425 31.25 -9.25 11.06
N THR A 426 31.06 -10.10 12.07
CA THR A 426 30.62 -9.69 13.39
C THR A 426 31.66 -8.76 14.03
N TYR A 427 31.26 -7.55 14.37
CA TYR A 427 32.08 -6.58 15.08
C TYR A 427 31.72 -6.57 16.57
N VAL A 428 32.76 -6.79 17.41
CA VAL A 428 32.67 -6.59 18.86
C VAL A 428 33.80 -5.67 19.26
N ARG A 429 33.52 -4.62 20.02
CA ARG A 429 34.49 -3.63 20.41
C ARG A 429 34.35 -3.31 21.89
N PHE A 430 35.42 -3.41 22.65
CA PHE A 430 35.45 -3.15 24.08
C PHE A 430 36.25 -1.87 24.40
N GLY A 431 35.74 -1.05 25.27
CA GLY A 431 36.41 0.14 25.82
C GLY A 431 36.94 1.09 24.75
N ALA A 432 38.24 1.32 24.75
CA ALA A 432 38.87 2.25 23.80
C ALA A 432 38.78 1.81 22.31
N ASP A 433 38.45 0.53 22.02
CA ASP A 433 38.22 0.11 20.64
C ASP A 433 36.84 0.54 20.12
N SER A 434 35.95 1.00 20.97
CA SER A 434 34.61 1.48 20.58
C SER A 434 34.62 2.72 19.65
N VAL A 435 35.77 3.41 19.56
CA VAL A 435 35.96 4.52 18.60
C VAL A 435 36.28 4.03 17.18
N ASN A 436 36.64 2.75 17.00
CA ASN A 436 37.03 2.20 15.71
C ASN A 436 35.79 2.03 14.80
N THR A 437 36.01 2.24 13.51
CA THR A 437 34.99 1.95 12.46
C THR A 437 35.25 0.56 11.84
N TRP A 438 34.43 0.17 10.89
CA TRP A 438 34.58 -1.07 10.13
C TRP A 438 35.94 -1.19 9.40
N HIS A 439 36.65 -0.08 9.17
CA HIS A 439 37.98 -0.06 8.57
C HIS A 439 39.08 -0.64 9.50
N GLN A 440 38.89 -0.62 10.80
CA GLN A 440 39.85 -1.10 11.75
C GLN A 440 39.43 -2.47 12.30
N PRO A 441 40.30 -3.50 12.22
CA PRO A 441 39.99 -4.79 12.79
C PRO A 441 39.87 -4.72 14.33
N SER A 442 38.99 -5.54 14.89
CA SER A 442 38.89 -5.69 16.35
C SER A 442 40.19 -6.26 16.94
N GLN A 443 40.65 -5.72 18.06
CA GLN A 443 41.79 -6.25 18.80
C GLN A 443 41.38 -7.52 19.55
N ARG A 444 41.60 -8.69 18.93
CA ARG A 444 41.01 -9.97 19.37
C ARG A 444 41.37 -10.37 20.80
N GLU A 445 42.54 -9.95 21.32
CA GLU A 445 43.02 -10.26 22.66
C GLU A 445 42.56 -9.26 23.74
N ARG A 446 41.86 -8.16 23.35
CA ARG A 446 41.33 -7.23 24.32
C ARG A 446 40.28 -7.89 25.18
N ARG A 447 40.40 -7.71 26.50
CA ARG A 447 39.47 -8.29 27.48
C ARG A 447 38.44 -7.29 27.94
N LEU A 448 37.20 -7.74 28.04
CA LEU A 448 36.08 -7.00 28.61
C LEU A 448 36.33 -6.74 30.10
N ARG A 449 36.18 -5.52 30.54
CA ARG A 449 36.28 -5.09 31.95
C ARG A 449 34.91 -5.01 32.59
N ALA A 450 34.85 -4.93 33.92
CA ALA A 450 33.59 -4.84 34.66
C ALA A 450 32.89 -3.48 34.51
N ASP A 451 33.61 -2.46 34.06
CA ASP A 451 33.14 -1.06 33.87
C ASP A 451 33.35 -0.59 32.41
N ASP A 452 33.11 -1.45 31.45
CA ASP A 452 33.43 -1.20 30.04
C ASP A 452 32.19 -0.77 29.20
N ILE A 453 32.47 -0.13 28.05
CA ILE A 453 31.50 0.10 26.99
C ILE A 453 31.75 -0.95 25.89
N VAL A 454 30.65 -1.48 25.33
CA VAL A 454 30.68 -2.58 24.36
C VAL A 454 29.81 -2.22 23.17
N VAL A 455 30.39 -2.21 21.98
CA VAL A 455 29.68 -2.18 20.71
C VAL A 455 29.57 -3.60 20.17
N ILE A 456 28.36 -4.00 19.76
CA ILE A 456 28.06 -5.23 19.02
C ILE A 456 27.35 -4.85 17.74
N ASP A 457 27.86 -5.33 16.62
CA ASP A 457 27.30 -5.09 15.30
C ASP A 457 27.36 -6.41 14.50
N VAL A 458 26.22 -6.82 13.93
CA VAL A 458 26.04 -8.11 13.26
C VAL A 458 25.27 -7.97 11.95
N GLY A 459 25.74 -8.65 10.91
CA GLY A 459 25.11 -8.72 9.60
C GLY A 459 24.69 -10.14 9.17
N PRO A 460 23.82 -10.84 9.92
CA PRO A 460 23.41 -12.18 9.55
C PRO A 460 22.47 -12.18 8.34
N VAL A 461 22.51 -13.27 7.56
CA VAL A 461 21.52 -13.50 6.49
C VAL A 461 20.48 -14.51 6.98
N TRP A 462 19.23 -14.06 7.05
CA TRP A 462 18.09 -14.84 7.47
C TRP A 462 17.18 -15.14 6.28
N ASP A 463 17.01 -16.40 5.92
CA ASP A 463 16.14 -16.84 4.82
C ASP A 463 16.36 -16.07 3.49
N GLY A 464 17.61 -15.66 3.22
CA GLY A 464 18.01 -14.92 2.04
C GLY A 464 17.82 -13.41 2.13
N TYR A 465 17.52 -12.85 3.31
CA TYR A 465 17.46 -11.42 3.58
C TYR A 465 18.57 -10.98 4.53
N GLU A 466 19.14 -9.82 4.27
CA GLU A 466 20.17 -9.23 5.11
C GLU A 466 19.53 -8.70 6.38
N GLY A 467 19.94 -9.29 7.51
CA GLY A 467 19.75 -8.69 8.81
C GLY A 467 20.91 -7.74 9.08
N ASP A 468 20.61 -6.62 9.74
CA ASP A 468 21.59 -5.62 10.10
C ASP A 468 21.13 -4.91 11.37
N TYR A 469 21.96 -5.02 12.40
CA TYR A 469 21.63 -4.36 13.67
C TYR A 469 22.88 -4.26 14.55
N GLY A 470 23.13 -3.05 15.04
CA GLY A 470 24.20 -2.76 15.96
C GLY A 470 23.72 -1.94 17.15
N ASP A 471 24.25 -2.22 18.34
CA ASP A 471 23.92 -1.46 19.55
C ASP A 471 25.12 -1.38 20.51
N THR A 472 25.03 -0.43 21.45
CA THR A 472 26.05 -0.19 22.46
C THR A 472 25.52 -0.49 23.86
N PHE A 473 26.25 -1.32 24.58
CA PHE A 473 25.95 -1.75 25.94
C PHE A 473 27.00 -1.22 26.91
N VAL A 474 26.61 -0.93 28.13
CA VAL A 474 27.51 -0.43 29.18
C VAL A 474 27.47 -1.38 30.36
N LEU A 475 28.64 -1.85 30.76
CA LEU A 475 28.85 -2.59 32.00
C LEU A 475 29.30 -1.58 33.07
N GLY A 476 28.92 -1.83 34.33
CA GLY A 476 29.29 -0.96 35.46
C GLY A 476 28.62 0.40 35.45
N ASP A 477 29.25 1.40 36.08
CA ASP A 477 28.63 2.67 36.43
C ASP A 477 29.33 3.91 35.86
N ASP A 478 30.27 3.75 34.89
CA ASP A 478 30.97 4.88 34.27
C ASP A 478 29.96 5.81 33.57
N ALA A 479 29.88 7.06 34.05
CA ALA A 479 28.93 8.06 33.59
C ALA A 479 29.18 8.50 32.13
N ASP A 480 30.45 8.52 31.69
CA ASP A 480 30.82 8.89 30.33
C ASP A 480 30.46 7.79 29.34
N HIS A 481 30.63 6.52 29.71
CA HIS A 481 30.19 5.39 28.91
C HIS A 481 28.67 5.45 28.69
N ARG A 482 27.88 5.66 29.74
CA ARG A 482 26.43 5.79 29.65
C ARG A 482 26.01 6.99 28.81
N ARG A 483 26.64 8.15 29.02
CA ARG A 483 26.36 9.37 28.23
C ARG A 483 26.64 9.11 26.74
N CYS A 484 27.77 8.50 26.41
CA CYS A 484 28.15 8.22 25.03
C CYS A 484 27.17 7.24 24.36
N ALA A 485 26.81 6.14 25.03
CA ALA A 485 25.82 5.18 24.54
C ALA A 485 24.43 5.82 24.34
N GLN A 486 23.99 6.63 25.31
CA GLN A 486 22.72 7.37 25.20
C GLN A 486 22.74 8.41 24.08
N ALA A 487 23.90 9.05 23.82
CA ALA A 487 24.04 10.00 22.72
C ALA A 487 23.80 9.34 21.34
N ALA A 488 24.43 8.18 21.08
CA ALA A 488 24.23 7.46 19.82
C ALA A 488 22.74 7.14 19.60
N ARG A 489 22.07 6.62 20.62
CA ARG A 489 20.64 6.30 20.56
C ARG A 489 19.75 7.52 20.39
N ALA A 490 19.99 8.58 21.16
CA ALA A 490 19.20 9.83 21.07
C ALA A 490 19.34 10.50 19.71
N VAL A 491 20.55 10.52 19.13
CA VAL A 491 20.78 11.04 17.78
C VAL A 491 20.06 10.20 16.73
N PHE A 492 20.12 8.88 16.84
CA PHE A 492 19.38 7.99 15.94
C PHE A 492 17.86 8.23 16.02
N ASP A 493 17.30 8.23 17.23
CA ASP A 493 15.84 8.40 17.42
C ASP A 493 15.37 9.75 16.88
N ALA A 494 16.11 10.83 17.11
CA ALA A 494 15.79 12.16 16.59
C ALA A 494 15.92 12.22 15.05
N ALA A 495 16.95 11.60 14.46
CA ALA A 495 17.12 11.53 13.02
C ALA A 495 15.99 10.68 12.38
N ARG A 496 15.60 9.56 13.01
CA ARG A 496 14.45 8.76 12.56
C ARG A 496 13.14 9.58 12.59
N GLN A 497 12.90 10.39 13.63
CA GLN A 497 11.73 11.28 13.67
C GLN A 497 11.78 12.33 12.56
N ALA A 498 12.95 12.90 12.28
CA ALA A 498 13.12 13.84 11.16
C ALA A 498 12.87 13.18 9.80
N TRP A 499 13.30 11.94 9.61
CA TRP A 499 12.98 11.14 8.43
C TRP A 499 11.47 10.90 8.28
N LEU A 500 10.77 10.55 9.37
CA LEU A 500 9.30 10.43 9.37
C LEU A 500 8.61 11.74 8.96
N GLY A 501 9.24 12.88 9.29
CA GLY A 501 8.83 14.22 8.85
C GLY A 501 9.19 14.56 7.39
N GLY A 502 9.84 13.64 6.63
CA GLY A 502 10.16 13.83 5.21
C GLY A 502 11.58 14.34 4.94
N MET A 503 12.52 14.20 5.85
CA MET A 503 13.91 14.62 5.65
C MET A 503 14.67 13.64 4.73
N SER A 504 15.49 14.16 3.79
CA SER A 504 16.33 13.34 2.92
C SER A 504 17.50 12.71 3.66
N GLY A 505 18.07 11.60 3.14
CA GLY A 505 19.20 10.91 3.78
C GLY A 505 20.40 11.82 4.04
N LYS A 506 20.78 12.65 3.08
CA LYS A 506 21.86 13.65 3.21
C LYS A 506 21.58 14.66 4.34
N ALA A 507 20.35 15.14 4.42
CA ALA A 507 19.95 16.08 5.47
C ALA A 507 19.91 15.41 6.85
N LEU A 508 19.58 14.10 6.94
CA LEU A 508 19.60 13.34 8.19
C LEU A 508 21.01 13.32 8.80
N TYR A 509 22.05 13.07 8.00
CA TYR A 509 23.42 13.05 8.53
C TYR A 509 23.92 14.44 8.95
N ALA A 510 23.58 15.50 8.22
CA ALA A 510 23.88 16.88 8.65
C ALA A 510 23.13 17.24 9.97
N TYR A 511 21.91 16.77 10.11
CA TYR A 511 21.14 16.94 11.36
C TYR A 511 21.73 16.11 12.51
N ALA A 512 22.10 14.85 12.25
CA ALA A 512 22.76 13.95 13.22
C ALA A 512 24.08 14.55 13.74
N GLU A 513 24.89 15.15 12.87
CA GLU A 513 26.13 15.84 13.24
C GLU A 513 25.86 16.98 14.24
N THR A 514 24.85 17.81 13.94
CA THR A 514 24.44 18.89 14.84
C THR A 514 23.99 18.35 16.20
N LEU A 515 23.21 17.28 16.22
CA LEU A 515 22.73 16.65 17.45
C LEU A 515 23.87 16.01 18.26
N ALA A 516 24.79 15.28 17.62
CA ALA A 516 25.94 14.69 18.30
C ALA A 516 26.74 15.75 19.09
N HIS A 517 26.91 16.94 18.50
CA HIS A 517 27.57 18.07 19.16
C HIS A 517 26.83 18.54 20.42
N THR A 518 25.50 18.54 20.43
CA THR A 518 24.72 18.93 21.63
C THR A 518 24.86 17.93 22.77
N HIS A 519 25.21 16.67 22.45
CA HIS A 519 25.50 15.62 23.44
C HIS A 519 26.97 15.54 23.84
N GLY A 520 27.83 16.50 23.42
CA GLY A 520 29.27 16.51 23.72
C GLY A 520 30.08 15.49 22.95
N CYS A 521 29.52 14.95 21.87
CA CYS A 521 30.13 13.97 20.99
C CYS A 521 30.43 14.53 19.59
N GLU A 522 31.18 13.77 18.81
CA GLU A 522 31.37 14.02 17.37
C GLU A 522 30.79 12.84 16.59
N LEU A 523 30.02 13.15 15.52
CA LEU A 523 29.54 12.12 14.60
C LEU A 523 30.72 11.59 13.74
N VAL A 524 30.79 10.29 13.53
CA VAL A 524 31.83 9.66 12.71
C VAL A 524 31.35 9.62 11.24
N ALA A 525 31.99 10.42 10.39
CA ALA A 525 31.59 10.57 8.98
C ALA A 525 31.83 9.30 8.13
N ASP A 526 32.72 8.39 8.58
CA ASP A 526 33.06 7.15 7.86
C ASP A 526 31.96 6.06 7.96
N VAL A 527 30.86 6.36 8.63
CA VAL A 527 29.71 5.46 8.84
C VAL A 527 28.45 6.12 8.25
N PRO A 528 28.29 6.04 6.91
CA PRO A 528 27.31 6.87 6.19
C PRO A 528 25.95 6.21 6.01
N GLY A 529 25.68 5.05 6.62
CA GLY A 529 24.50 4.24 6.36
C GLY A 529 24.48 3.63 4.96
N HIS A 530 23.73 2.60 4.78
CA HIS A 530 23.69 1.85 3.53
C HIS A 530 22.32 1.19 3.30
N ARG A 531 22.23 0.36 2.27
CA ARG A 531 21.02 -0.39 1.94
C ARG A 531 21.09 -1.81 2.49
N VAL A 532 19.89 -2.35 2.75
CA VAL A 532 19.66 -3.79 2.95
C VAL A 532 18.52 -4.26 2.04
N SER A 533 18.53 -5.51 1.65
CA SER A 533 17.45 -6.15 0.88
C SER A 533 17.60 -7.67 0.89
N GLU A 534 17.16 -8.32 -0.20
CA GLU A 534 17.58 -9.70 -0.44
C GLU A 534 19.09 -9.76 -0.64
N PHE A 535 19.73 -10.75 -0.03
CA PHE A 535 21.17 -10.91 -0.16
C PHE A 535 21.58 -11.42 -1.55
N PRO A 536 22.57 -10.84 -2.17
CA PRO A 536 23.32 -9.64 -1.75
C PRO A 536 22.70 -8.34 -2.32
N HIS A 537 22.43 -7.36 -1.45
CA HIS A 537 21.89 -6.05 -1.85
C HIS A 537 22.78 -5.35 -2.91
N ALA A 538 24.07 -5.66 -2.89
CA ALA A 538 25.04 -5.12 -3.83
C ALA A 538 24.70 -5.36 -5.31
N LEU A 539 23.83 -6.34 -5.63
CA LEU A 539 23.28 -6.54 -6.98
C LEU A 539 22.35 -5.39 -7.43
N TYR A 540 21.78 -4.67 -6.48
CA TYR A 540 20.85 -3.57 -6.73
C TYR A 540 21.46 -2.18 -6.51
N GLY A 541 22.71 -2.12 -6.11
CA GLY A 541 23.49 -0.90 -5.92
C GLY A 541 24.11 -0.77 -4.53
N LYS A 542 25.28 -0.12 -4.47
CA LYS A 542 26.03 0.17 -3.24
C LYS A 542 25.94 1.66 -2.95
N HIS A 543 24.75 2.12 -2.57
CA HIS A 543 24.51 3.52 -2.27
C HIS A 543 24.59 3.75 -0.75
N ARG A 544 25.14 4.91 -0.36
CA ARG A 544 25.22 5.34 1.03
C ARG A 544 24.02 6.21 1.36
N LEU A 545 23.44 6.05 2.54
CA LEU A 545 22.29 6.84 2.98
C LEU A 545 22.65 8.34 3.06
N ALA A 546 23.86 8.67 3.49
CA ALA A 546 24.34 10.05 3.56
C ALA A 546 24.43 10.76 2.20
N ASP A 547 24.40 10.04 1.09
CA ASP A 547 24.41 10.62 -0.27
C ASP A 547 23.01 10.77 -0.87
N VAL A 548 21.97 10.29 -0.18
CA VAL A 548 20.58 10.28 -0.67
C VAL A 548 19.96 11.67 -0.56
N GLU A 549 19.64 12.29 -1.69
CA GLU A 549 19.03 13.63 -1.77
C GLU A 549 17.48 13.61 -1.78
N PHE A 550 16.89 12.43 -1.80
CA PHE A 550 15.44 12.21 -1.67
C PHE A 550 15.09 11.64 -0.28
N VAL A 551 13.80 11.55 0.05
CA VAL A 551 13.35 10.91 1.30
C VAL A 551 13.48 9.40 1.15
N PRO A 552 14.30 8.73 1.99
CA PRO A 552 14.48 7.28 1.95
C PRO A 552 13.16 6.52 2.09
N ASP A 553 12.98 5.47 1.26
CA ASP A 553 11.79 4.60 1.34
C ASP A 553 11.88 3.68 2.56
N ASP A 554 10.72 3.27 3.02
CA ASP A 554 10.52 2.42 4.20
C ASP A 554 11.21 1.06 4.05
N GLY A 555 11.97 0.66 5.05
CA GLY A 555 12.46 -0.71 5.26
C GLY A 555 13.68 -1.13 4.43
N ILE A 556 14.31 -0.27 3.64
CA ILE A 556 15.47 -0.66 2.80
C ILE A 556 16.76 0.11 3.08
N TRP A 557 16.74 1.03 4.02
CA TRP A 557 17.90 1.82 4.41
C TRP A 557 18.20 1.62 5.88
N VAL A 558 19.48 1.38 6.18
CA VAL A 558 20.03 1.36 7.52
C VAL A 558 20.55 2.75 7.85
N LEU A 559 20.08 3.32 8.94
CA LEU A 559 20.65 4.52 9.53
C LEU A 559 21.69 4.08 10.57
N GLU A 560 22.93 4.43 10.34
CA GLU A 560 24.04 4.14 11.23
C GLU A 560 24.49 5.41 11.94
N ILE A 561 24.55 5.41 13.25
CA ILE A 561 25.01 6.52 14.08
C ILE A 561 26.18 6.04 14.94
N GLN A 562 27.39 6.42 14.57
CA GLN A 562 28.56 6.25 15.41
C GLN A 562 29.00 7.61 15.94
N VAL A 563 29.15 7.70 17.26
CA VAL A 563 29.63 8.92 17.93
C VAL A 563 30.92 8.64 18.70
N ARG A 564 31.77 9.66 18.82
CA ARG A 564 32.97 9.66 19.66
C ARG A 564 32.85 10.73 20.73
N ASP A 565 33.20 10.40 21.96
CA ASP A 565 33.33 11.37 23.02
C ASP A 565 34.51 12.31 22.75
N ARG A 566 34.32 13.62 23.01
CA ARG A 566 35.34 14.62 22.73
C ARG A 566 36.51 14.63 23.71
N ALA A 567 36.29 14.12 24.92
CA ALA A 567 37.26 14.18 26.02
C ALA A 567 37.98 12.86 26.25
N ARG A 568 37.34 11.73 25.95
CA ARG A 568 37.84 10.39 26.22
C ARG A 568 37.89 9.53 24.95
N PRO A 569 38.83 8.57 24.84
CA PRO A 569 38.86 7.65 23.69
C PRO A 569 37.81 6.56 23.83
N ILE A 570 36.53 6.95 23.82
CA ILE A 570 35.37 6.08 23.83
C ILE A 570 34.40 6.51 22.74
N GLY A 571 33.68 5.56 22.19
CA GLY A 571 32.65 5.78 21.18
C GLY A 571 31.43 4.89 21.45
N ALA A 572 30.36 5.20 20.78
CA ALA A 572 29.15 4.40 20.81
C ALA A 572 28.58 4.30 19.39
N PHE A 573 27.90 3.22 19.12
CA PHE A 573 27.29 2.90 17.84
C PHE A 573 25.85 2.45 18.04
N PHE A 574 24.98 2.91 17.18
CA PHE A 574 23.64 2.41 17.07
C PHE A 574 23.18 2.45 15.59
N GLU A 575 22.67 1.33 15.13
CA GLU A 575 22.10 1.23 13.80
C GLU A 575 20.82 0.41 13.80
N ASP A 576 19.94 0.74 12.88
CA ASP A 576 18.73 -0.02 12.60
C ASP A 576 18.18 0.38 11.23
N VAL A 577 17.33 -0.48 10.68
CA VAL A 577 16.61 -0.20 9.45
C VAL A 577 15.59 0.92 9.70
N LEU A 578 15.53 1.92 8.80
CA LEU A 578 14.49 2.96 8.84
C LEU A 578 13.13 2.34 8.52
N VAL A 579 12.26 2.22 9.51
CA VAL A 579 10.89 1.70 9.39
C VAL A 579 9.88 2.67 9.99
N ARG A 580 8.69 2.75 9.35
CA ARG A 580 7.59 3.65 9.76
C ARG A 580 6.74 3.11 10.90
N ALA A 581 6.86 1.83 11.20
CA ALA A 581 6.08 1.16 12.25
C ALA A 581 6.79 1.17 13.61
#